data_fc424f782b612806401793cdb2af4db9
#
_entry.id   fc424f782b612806401793cdb2af4db9
#
_cell.length_a   1.000
_cell.length_b   1.000
_cell.length_c   1.000
_cell.angle_alpha   90.00
_cell.angle_beta   90.00
_cell.angle_gamma   90.00
#
_symmetry.space_group_name_H-M   'P 1'
#
loop_
_entity.id
_entity.type
_entity.pdbx_description
1 polymer ?
#
loop_
_entity_poly.entity_id
_entity_poly.type
_entity_poly.pdbx_seq_one_letter_code
_entity_poly.pdbx_strand_id
1 'polypeptide(L)'
;EKPKDTKPPEVAPLFQQPGVLTPKARLVLEPSLQYDYSTNNRAAIAGFSVLPSIVVGLIDVRTVNRSTWTAAVTGRYGLTNRLEVEARVPFVYRRDSTIARPFGEDQNTLQTERAFSADGSKIGDVELTARYQINQPAPDKAYYVGSIRFKTRTGESPFEVETFSPFAGSGLLQKELPTGSGFYGLQLGLSALYPSDPVVFFGNVSFLHNFERNVGNGFGRVDPGDIFGFSFGMGLGLNEKASFSLGYEHSVIGKLEQNGVVPPATTSTQLGTLSLGYSYR
;
A
#
# COMPACT_ATOMS: atom_id res chain seq x y z
N GLU A 1 16.35 42.66 -14.14
CA GLU A 1 16.51 41.25 -13.74
C GLU A 1 15.23 40.81 -13.03
N LYS A 2 14.47 39.86 -13.60
CA LYS A 2 13.31 39.26 -12.92
C LYS A 2 13.81 38.48 -11.69
N PRO A 3 13.15 38.57 -10.54
CA PRO A 3 13.47 37.75 -9.38
C PRO A 3 13.47 36.28 -9.80
N LYS A 4 14.57 35.57 -9.58
CA LYS A 4 14.63 34.13 -9.77
C LYS A 4 13.58 33.48 -8.90
N ASP A 5 12.65 32.76 -9.52
CA ASP A 5 11.63 32.01 -8.81
C ASP A 5 12.32 30.93 -7.97
N THR A 6 12.35 31.14 -6.65
CA THR A 6 13.08 30.30 -5.70
C THR A 6 12.32 29.03 -5.30
N LYS A 7 11.23 28.70 -6.03
CA LYS A 7 10.52 27.45 -5.80
C LYS A 7 11.33 26.27 -6.40
N PRO A 8 11.55 25.19 -5.64
CA PRO A 8 12.13 23.98 -6.20
C PRO A 8 11.31 23.51 -7.41
N PRO A 9 11.95 22.91 -8.43
CA PRO A 9 11.22 22.34 -9.56
C PRO A 9 10.20 21.32 -9.04
N GLU A 10 8.94 21.46 -9.50
CA GLU A 10 7.88 20.54 -9.17
C GLU A 10 8.12 19.23 -9.92
N VAL A 11 8.62 18.20 -9.22
CA VAL A 11 8.87 16.87 -9.80
C VAL A 11 7.69 15.94 -9.53
N ALA A 12 7.45 15.00 -10.44
CA ALA A 12 6.40 14.01 -10.29
C ALA A 12 6.56 13.27 -8.95
N PRO A 13 5.52 13.20 -8.12
CA PRO A 13 5.57 12.43 -6.89
C PRO A 13 5.66 10.94 -7.22
N LEU A 14 6.77 10.29 -6.87
CA LEU A 14 6.96 8.85 -7.04
C LEU A 14 6.34 8.04 -5.90
N PHE A 15 6.23 8.65 -4.74
CA PHE A 15 5.67 8.03 -3.55
C PHE A 15 4.47 8.86 -3.08
N GLN A 16 3.62 8.28 -2.26
CA GLN A 16 2.41 8.93 -1.73
C GLN A 16 2.70 10.15 -0.83
N GLN A 17 3.92 10.66 -0.85
CA GLN A 17 4.33 11.81 -0.05
C GLN A 17 4.67 13.00 -0.95
N PRO A 18 3.92 14.11 -0.85
CA PRO A 18 4.24 15.33 -1.58
C PRO A 18 5.55 15.93 -1.06
N GLY A 19 6.41 16.38 -1.97
CA GLY A 19 7.66 17.02 -1.62
C GLY A 19 7.50 18.41 -0.99
N VAL A 20 6.36 19.07 -1.24
CA VAL A 20 6.04 20.40 -0.71
C VAL A 20 4.64 20.38 -0.12
N LEU A 21 4.48 20.91 1.08
CA LEU A 21 3.19 20.98 1.75
C LEU A 21 2.27 21.98 1.06
N THR A 22 0.96 21.73 1.13
CA THR A 22 -0.07 22.63 0.65
C THR A 22 -0.02 23.97 1.41
N PRO A 23 0.02 25.11 0.71
CA PRO A 23 0.04 26.43 1.36
C PRO A 23 -1.18 26.65 2.25
N LYS A 24 -1.01 27.53 3.26
CA LYS A 24 -2.09 27.89 4.20
C LYS A 24 -3.39 28.26 3.49
N ALA A 25 -4.51 27.73 4.00
CA ALA A 25 -5.88 27.96 3.53
C ALA A 25 -6.11 27.56 2.06
N ARG A 26 -5.28 26.67 1.51
CA ARG A 26 -5.50 26.07 0.20
C ARG A 26 -5.98 24.63 0.35
N LEU A 27 -6.94 24.26 -0.49
CA LEU A 27 -7.42 22.89 -0.66
C LEU A 27 -6.91 22.38 -2.01
N VAL A 28 -6.32 21.20 -2.00
CA VAL A 28 -5.92 20.46 -3.22
C VAL A 28 -6.72 19.15 -3.24
N LEU A 29 -7.40 18.89 -4.36
CA LEU A 29 -8.09 17.62 -4.59
C LEU A 29 -7.36 16.89 -5.71
N GLU A 30 -6.95 15.66 -5.44
CA GLU A 30 -6.17 14.83 -6.35
C GLU A 30 -6.88 13.49 -6.56
N PRO A 31 -7.54 13.29 -7.72
CA PRO A 31 -7.99 11.97 -8.11
C PRO A 31 -6.79 11.15 -8.58
N SER A 32 -6.78 9.86 -8.24
CA SER A 32 -5.76 8.90 -8.68
C SER A 32 -6.40 7.59 -9.08
N LEU A 33 -5.77 6.90 -10.05
CA LEU A 33 -6.12 5.57 -10.48
C LEU A 33 -4.85 4.73 -10.50
N GLN A 34 -4.88 3.62 -9.77
CA GLN A 34 -3.77 2.67 -9.70
C GLN A 34 -4.24 1.29 -10.16
N TYR A 35 -3.40 0.62 -10.91
CA TYR A 35 -3.60 -0.77 -11.30
C TYR A 35 -2.43 -1.62 -10.80
N ASP A 36 -2.75 -2.67 -10.04
CA ASP A 36 -1.80 -3.63 -9.54
C ASP A 36 -2.13 -5.01 -10.08
N TYR A 37 -1.12 -5.69 -10.61
CA TYR A 37 -1.23 -7.07 -11.04
C TYR A 37 -0.19 -7.91 -10.30
N SER A 38 -0.64 -9.00 -9.71
CA SER A 38 0.26 -9.96 -9.07
C SER A 38 -0.10 -11.39 -9.47
N THR A 39 0.94 -12.17 -9.73
CA THR A 39 0.84 -13.62 -9.93
C THR A 39 1.58 -14.32 -8.81
N ASN A 40 0.90 -15.22 -8.14
CA ASN A 40 1.51 -16.06 -7.13
C ASN A 40 1.32 -17.53 -7.49
N ASN A 41 2.43 -18.21 -7.79
CA ASN A 41 2.46 -19.63 -8.14
C ASN A 41 2.56 -20.54 -6.91
N ARG A 42 2.44 -19.98 -5.73
CA ARG A 42 2.48 -20.73 -4.48
C ARG A 42 1.24 -20.41 -3.68
N ALA A 43 0.53 -21.44 -3.34
CA ALA A 43 -0.39 -21.51 -2.24
C ALA A 43 -1.67 -20.66 -2.35
N ALA A 44 -2.79 -21.34 -2.33
CA ALA A 44 -4.03 -20.73 -1.95
C ALA A 44 -3.92 -20.28 -0.52
N ILE A 45 -4.25 -19.06 -0.33
CA ILE A 45 -4.07 -18.45 0.95
C ILE A 45 -5.45 -18.01 1.41
N ALA A 46 -5.99 -18.70 2.38
CA ALA A 46 -6.93 -18.07 3.29
C ALA A 46 -6.12 -17.03 4.07
N GLY A 47 -6.00 -15.81 3.55
CA GLY A 47 -5.18 -14.77 4.14
C GLY A 47 -5.69 -13.39 3.81
N PHE A 48 -5.12 -12.40 4.46
CA PHE A 48 -5.49 -11.00 4.27
C PHE A 48 -4.37 -10.24 3.55
N SER A 49 -4.75 -9.19 2.85
CA SER A 49 -3.82 -8.29 2.18
C SER A 49 -3.36 -7.22 3.17
N VAL A 50 -2.09 -7.18 3.48
CA VAL A 50 -1.48 -6.14 4.31
C VAL A 50 -1.13 -4.90 3.48
N LEU A 51 -0.79 -5.12 2.22
CA LEU A 51 -0.58 -4.09 1.19
C LEU A 51 -1.40 -4.46 -0.06
N PRO A 52 -1.66 -3.52 -0.99
CA PRO A 52 -2.47 -3.80 -2.19
C PRO A 52 -2.04 -5.04 -2.99
N SER A 53 -0.77 -5.41 -2.95
CA SER A 53 -0.18 -6.51 -3.71
C SER A 53 0.24 -7.72 -2.89
N ILE A 54 0.10 -7.71 -1.55
CA ILE A 54 0.62 -8.79 -0.69
C ILE A 54 -0.50 -9.47 0.08
N VAL A 55 -0.54 -10.78 -0.01
CA VAL A 55 -1.45 -11.67 0.74
C VAL A 55 -0.65 -12.56 1.68
N VAL A 56 -1.04 -12.62 2.94
CA VAL A 56 -0.40 -13.43 3.99
C VAL A 56 -1.38 -14.50 4.47
N GLY A 57 -0.99 -15.79 4.51
CA GLY A 57 -1.86 -16.89 4.97
C GLY A 57 -1.36 -18.31 4.69
N LEU A 58 -2.18 -19.34 4.94
CA LEU A 58 -1.87 -20.79 4.90
C LEU A 58 -1.77 -21.39 3.49
N ILE A 59 -0.93 -22.42 3.36
CA ILE A 59 -0.41 -22.97 2.09
C ILE A 59 -1.25 -24.11 1.54
N ASP A 60 -1.81 -23.90 0.34
CA ASP A 60 -2.20 -24.94 -0.62
C ASP A 60 -1.68 -24.51 -2.02
N VAL A 61 -1.10 -25.42 -2.80
CA VAL A 61 -0.41 -25.05 -4.06
C VAL A 61 -1.42 -24.70 -5.15
N ARG A 62 -1.56 -23.41 -5.43
CA ARG A 62 -2.48 -22.90 -6.46
C ARG A 62 -1.84 -21.72 -7.17
N THR A 63 -2.15 -21.54 -8.43
CA THR A 63 -1.83 -20.30 -9.15
C THR A 63 -2.94 -19.30 -8.93
N VAL A 64 -2.62 -18.19 -8.29
CA VAL A 64 -3.57 -17.07 -8.08
C VAL A 64 -3.09 -15.87 -8.89
N ASN A 65 -3.90 -15.46 -9.85
CA ASN A 65 -3.70 -14.22 -10.59
C ASN A 65 -4.65 -13.17 -10.03
N ARG A 66 -4.10 -12.10 -9.48
CA ARG A 66 -4.85 -11.00 -8.88
C ARG A 66 -4.67 -9.73 -9.67
N SER A 67 -5.79 -9.12 -10.03
CA SER A 67 -5.85 -7.77 -10.58
C SER A 67 -6.57 -6.86 -9.58
N THR A 68 -5.97 -5.73 -9.25
CA THR A 68 -6.56 -4.75 -8.35
C THR A 68 -6.56 -3.37 -9.00
N TRP A 69 -7.72 -2.76 -9.09
CA TRP A 69 -7.90 -1.36 -9.47
C TRP A 69 -8.24 -0.57 -8.22
N THR A 70 -7.50 0.49 -7.98
CA THR A 70 -7.76 1.42 -6.88
C THR A 70 -7.95 2.81 -7.44
N ALA A 71 -9.19 3.30 -7.42
CA ALA A 71 -9.50 4.70 -7.67
C ALA A 71 -9.56 5.42 -6.32
N ALA A 72 -8.84 6.52 -6.16
CA ALA A 72 -8.87 7.25 -4.89
C ALA A 72 -9.03 8.75 -5.12
N VAL A 73 -9.68 9.40 -4.17
CA VAL A 73 -9.71 10.87 -4.07
C VAL A 73 -8.95 11.25 -2.81
N THR A 74 -7.92 12.06 -2.98
CA THR A 74 -7.11 12.61 -1.89
C THR A 74 -7.39 14.10 -1.77
N GLY A 75 -7.84 14.54 -0.60
CA GLY A 75 -8.01 15.93 -0.24
C GLY A 75 -6.91 16.39 0.71
N ARG A 76 -6.16 17.43 0.35
CA ARG A 76 -5.13 18.04 1.20
C ARG A 76 -5.51 19.46 1.54
N TYR A 77 -5.35 19.84 2.78
CA TYR A 77 -5.63 21.21 3.25
C TYR A 77 -4.49 21.74 4.11
N GLY A 78 -3.96 22.88 3.71
CA GLY A 78 -2.92 23.59 4.45
C GLY A 78 -3.52 24.35 5.65
N LEU A 79 -3.37 23.82 6.85
CA LEU A 79 -3.76 24.53 8.08
C LEU A 79 -2.85 25.72 8.34
N THR A 80 -1.56 25.55 8.11
CA THR A 80 -0.54 26.60 8.15
C THR A 80 0.42 26.39 6.97
N ASN A 81 1.39 27.27 6.78
CA ASN A 81 2.44 27.07 5.77
C ASN A 81 3.39 25.89 6.11
N ARG A 82 3.25 25.30 7.29
CA ARG A 82 4.09 24.20 7.78
C ARG A 82 3.30 22.98 8.24
N LEU A 83 1.98 23.06 8.27
CA LEU A 83 1.11 21.97 8.72
C LEU A 83 0.01 21.74 7.68
N GLU A 84 -0.01 20.52 7.18
CA GLU A 84 -1.00 20.02 6.22
C GLU A 84 -1.74 18.83 6.83
N VAL A 85 -3.03 18.75 6.54
CA VAL A 85 -3.85 17.57 6.81
C VAL A 85 -4.36 17.00 5.49
N GLU A 86 -4.46 15.69 5.42
CA GLU A 86 -4.88 14.96 4.25
C GLU A 86 -5.90 13.89 4.63
N ALA A 87 -6.89 13.71 3.79
CA ALA A 87 -7.80 12.58 3.83
C ALA A 87 -7.79 11.89 2.46
N ARG A 88 -7.61 10.57 2.44
CA ARG A 88 -7.64 9.73 1.23
C ARG A 88 -8.77 8.71 1.36
N VAL A 89 -9.66 8.70 0.37
CA VAL A 89 -10.77 7.76 0.28
C VAL A 89 -10.58 6.90 -0.96
N PRO A 90 -10.17 5.63 -0.82
CA PRO A 90 -10.01 4.71 -1.94
C PRO A 90 -11.30 3.95 -2.22
N PHE A 91 -11.56 3.69 -3.49
CA PHE A 91 -12.51 2.69 -3.98
C PHE A 91 -11.71 1.58 -4.66
N VAL A 92 -11.89 0.35 -4.20
CA VAL A 92 -11.09 -0.80 -4.62
C VAL A 92 -11.96 -1.77 -5.38
N TYR A 93 -11.53 -2.16 -6.58
CA TYR A 93 -12.05 -3.28 -7.34
C TYR A 93 -10.96 -4.34 -7.47
N ARG A 94 -11.23 -5.54 -6.98
CA ARG A 94 -10.32 -6.70 -7.05
C ARG A 94 -10.96 -7.82 -7.84
N ARG A 95 -10.12 -8.53 -8.58
CA ARG A 95 -10.50 -9.77 -9.25
C ARG A 95 -9.35 -10.78 -9.13
N ASP A 96 -9.68 -11.94 -8.59
CA ASP A 96 -8.77 -13.08 -8.52
C ASP A 96 -9.24 -14.17 -9.48
N SER A 97 -8.30 -14.79 -10.17
CA SER A 97 -8.49 -16.04 -10.89
C SER A 97 -7.58 -17.09 -10.25
N THR A 98 -8.17 -18.13 -9.71
CA THR A 98 -7.47 -19.20 -9.00
C THR A 98 -7.66 -20.51 -9.75
N ILE A 99 -6.56 -21.19 -10.09
CA ILE A 99 -6.58 -22.53 -10.62
C ILE A 99 -6.28 -23.49 -9.46
N ALA A 100 -7.24 -24.30 -9.09
CA ALA A 100 -7.11 -25.30 -8.02
C ALA A 100 -7.02 -26.71 -8.58
N ARG A 101 -6.10 -27.49 -8.04
CA ARG A 101 -5.95 -28.93 -8.31
C ARG A 101 -6.46 -29.71 -7.10
N PRO A 102 -7.47 -30.57 -7.25
CA PRO A 102 -7.88 -31.43 -6.14
C PRO A 102 -6.77 -32.42 -5.81
N PHE A 103 -6.41 -32.54 -4.52
CA PHE A 103 -5.61 -33.66 -4.05
C PHE A 103 -6.55 -34.85 -3.90
N GLY A 104 -6.45 -35.85 -4.79
CA GLY A 104 -7.15 -37.15 -4.67
C GLY A 104 -6.19 -38.26 -4.37
N GLU A 105 -6.53 -39.14 -3.45
CA GLU A 105 -5.76 -40.36 -3.12
C GLU A 105 -5.74 -41.39 -4.27
N ASP A 106 -6.58 -41.25 -5.27
CA ASP A 106 -6.65 -42.18 -6.41
C ASP A 106 -5.82 -41.66 -7.58
N GLN A 107 -4.71 -42.30 -7.83
CA GLN A 107 -3.80 -42.06 -8.97
C GLN A 107 -4.45 -42.27 -10.35
N ASN A 108 -5.72 -42.70 -10.42
CA ASN A 108 -6.42 -43.00 -11.67
C ASN A 108 -7.49 -41.99 -12.09
N THR A 109 -7.76 -40.94 -11.28
CA THR A 109 -8.67 -39.89 -11.67
C THR A 109 -7.87 -38.79 -12.36
N LEU A 110 -8.14 -38.55 -13.63
CA LEU A 110 -7.66 -37.39 -14.38
C LEU A 110 -7.94 -36.16 -13.55
N GLN A 111 -6.91 -35.55 -12.96
CA GLN A 111 -7.00 -34.39 -12.09
C GLN A 111 -7.44 -33.21 -12.95
N THR A 112 -8.74 -32.98 -13.02
CA THR A 112 -9.29 -31.85 -13.78
C THR A 112 -9.03 -30.58 -12.98
N GLU A 113 -8.13 -29.74 -13.49
CA GLU A 113 -7.94 -28.40 -12.98
C GLU A 113 -9.26 -27.64 -13.05
N ARG A 114 -9.64 -26.97 -11.97
CA ARG A 114 -10.81 -26.08 -11.96
C ARG A 114 -10.39 -24.65 -11.71
N ALA A 115 -10.86 -23.78 -12.58
CA ALA A 115 -10.68 -22.34 -12.41
C ALA A 115 -11.84 -21.78 -11.58
N PHE A 116 -11.49 -20.99 -10.59
CA PHE A 116 -12.41 -20.23 -9.76
C PHE A 116 -12.10 -18.75 -9.92
N SER A 117 -13.13 -17.92 -9.98
CA SER A 117 -12.96 -16.47 -9.96
C SER A 117 -13.76 -15.88 -8.82
N ALA A 118 -13.16 -14.91 -8.14
CA ALA A 118 -13.82 -14.09 -7.16
C ALA A 118 -13.55 -12.62 -7.49
N ASP A 119 -14.49 -11.76 -7.17
CA ASP A 119 -14.32 -10.31 -7.29
C ASP A 119 -14.84 -9.61 -6.03
N GLY A 120 -14.43 -8.35 -5.86
CA GLY A 120 -14.87 -7.49 -4.76
C GLY A 120 -14.74 -6.03 -5.17
N SER A 121 -15.76 -5.24 -4.82
CA SER A 121 -15.87 -3.86 -5.28
C SER A 121 -16.56 -3.02 -4.20
N LYS A 122 -15.77 -2.35 -3.36
CA LYS A 122 -16.25 -1.47 -2.26
C LYS A 122 -15.23 -0.38 -1.95
N ILE A 123 -15.60 0.54 -1.06
CA ILE A 123 -14.66 1.48 -0.45
C ILE A 123 -13.59 0.67 0.30
N GLY A 124 -12.33 1.09 0.18
CA GLY A 124 -11.21 0.55 0.92
C GLY A 124 -11.02 1.22 2.29
N ASP A 125 -9.86 1.03 2.87
CA ASP A 125 -9.52 1.67 4.15
C ASP A 125 -9.23 3.16 3.93
N VAL A 126 -10.00 4.03 4.59
CA VAL A 126 -9.78 5.48 4.57
C VAL A 126 -8.53 5.81 5.38
N GLU A 127 -7.74 6.75 4.87
CA GLU A 127 -6.51 7.19 5.51
C GLU A 127 -6.58 8.68 5.84
N LEU A 128 -6.12 9.02 7.03
CA LEU A 128 -5.99 10.40 7.51
C LEU A 128 -4.51 10.66 7.81
N THR A 129 -3.95 11.73 7.24
CA THR A 129 -2.53 12.06 7.42
C THR A 129 -2.38 13.50 7.89
N ALA A 130 -1.49 13.72 8.84
CA ALA A 130 -0.99 15.05 9.18
C ALA A 130 0.50 15.11 8.85
N ARG A 131 0.95 16.20 8.18
CA ARG A 131 2.35 16.45 7.83
C ARG A 131 2.80 17.77 8.41
N TYR A 132 3.97 17.77 9.00
CA TYR A 132 4.57 18.97 9.58
C TYR A 132 6.00 19.17 9.06
N GLN A 133 6.25 20.34 8.48
CA GLN A 133 7.59 20.76 8.07
C GLN A 133 8.41 21.17 9.30
N ILE A 134 9.43 20.39 9.61
CA ILE A 134 10.21 20.50 10.83
C ILE A 134 11.11 21.74 10.78
N ASN A 135 11.77 21.98 9.64
CA ASN A 135 12.70 23.08 9.47
C ASN A 135 12.22 24.08 8.41
N GLN A 136 12.83 25.26 8.40
CA GLN A 136 12.71 26.28 7.37
C GLN A 136 14.11 26.51 6.78
N PRO A 137 14.53 25.69 5.82
CA PRO A 137 15.89 25.78 5.31
C PRO A 137 16.09 27.00 4.41
N ALA A 138 17.35 27.40 4.28
CA ALA A 138 17.79 28.30 3.19
C ALA A 138 17.60 27.58 1.81
N PRO A 139 17.57 28.28 0.67
CA PRO A 139 17.26 27.71 -0.64
C PRO A 139 18.06 26.46 -0.90
N ASP A 140 19.19 26.20 -0.73
CA ASP A 140 19.97 24.98 -1.09
C ASP A 140 20.15 23.99 0.08
N LYS A 141 19.21 23.97 1.02
CA LYS A 141 19.25 23.08 2.18
C LYS A 141 18.11 22.09 2.18
N ALA A 142 18.31 20.97 2.87
CA ALA A 142 17.33 19.93 2.97
C ALA A 142 16.07 20.37 3.76
N TYR A 143 14.90 19.98 3.27
CA TYR A 143 13.61 20.07 3.94
C TYR A 143 13.35 18.78 4.68
N TYR A 144 12.89 18.86 5.92
CA TYR A 144 12.46 17.70 6.68
C TYR A 144 10.99 17.81 7.02
N VAL A 145 10.24 16.75 6.74
CA VAL A 145 8.81 16.66 6.97
C VAL A 145 8.54 15.41 7.81
N GLY A 146 7.99 15.62 9.00
CA GLY A 146 7.42 14.55 9.81
C GLY A 146 5.97 14.29 9.40
N SER A 147 5.54 13.04 9.43
CA SER A 147 4.17 12.64 9.12
C SER A 147 3.63 11.63 10.11
N ILE A 148 2.33 11.74 10.38
CA ILE A 148 1.54 10.76 11.11
C ILE A 148 0.37 10.39 10.22
N ARG A 149 0.20 9.10 9.91
CA ARG A 149 -0.91 8.57 9.12
C ARG A 149 -1.69 7.54 9.93
N PHE A 150 -2.99 7.74 10.01
CA PHE A 150 -3.92 6.80 10.60
C PHE A 150 -4.72 6.13 9.49
N LYS A 151 -4.65 4.80 9.42
CA LYS A 151 -5.42 3.96 8.51
C LYS A 151 -6.61 3.40 9.28
N THR A 152 -7.81 3.61 8.74
CA THR A 152 -9.04 3.04 9.27
C THR A 152 -9.23 1.60 8.75
N ARG A 153 -10.30 0.97 9.17
CA ARG A 153 -10.78 -0.32 8.66
C ARG A 153 -12.17 -0.19 8.04
N THR A 154 -12.36 0.80 7.21
CA THR A 154 -13.64 1.06 6.53
C THR A 154 -13.89 0.12 5.36
N GLY A 155 -12.83 -0.45 4.80
CA GLY A 155 -12.92 -1.47 3.78
C GLY A 155 -13.43 -2.81 4.33
N GLU A 156 -13.89 -3.67 3.44
CA GLU A 156 -14.34 -5.01 3.81
C GLU A 156 -13.17 -5.88 4.26
N SER A 157 -13.32 -6.43 5.46
CA SER A 157 -12.28 -7.24 6.09
C SER A 157 -12.16 -8.62 5.44
N PRO A 158 -10.94 -9.16 5.23
CA PRO A 158 -10.74 -10.51 4.72
C PRO A 158 -11.31 -11.61 5.62
N PHE A 159 -11.60 -11.30 6.88
CA PHE A 159 -12.20 -12.22 7.85
C PHE A 159 -13.73 -12.17 7.89
N GLU A 160 -14.35 -11.22 7.18
CA GLU A 160 -15.79 -10.98 7.14
C GLU A 160 -16.41 -11.39 5.80
N VAL A 161 -15.59 -11.63 4.77
CA VAL A 161 -16.05 -12.11 3.46
C VAL A 161 -16.48 -13.59 3.51
N GLU A 162 -17.50 -13.93 2.73
CA GLU A 162 -17.95 -15.31 2.62
C GLU A 162 -16.88 -16.21 2.00
N THR A 163 -16.76 -17.40 2.57
CA THR A 163 -15.83 -18.44 2.07
C THR A 163 -16.57 -19.73 1.74
N PHE A 164 -16.01 -20.54 0.87
CA PHE A 164 -16.50 -21.87 0.55
C PHE A 164 -15.33 -22.85 0.35
N SER A 165 -15.59 -24.13 0.54
CA SER A 165 -14.63 -25.20 0.22
C SER A 165 -14.94 -25.75 -1.16
N PRO A 166 -14.05 -25.62 -2.15
CA PRO A 166 -14.30 -26.12 -3.51
C PRO A 166 -14.28 -27.64 -3.60
N PHE A 167 -13.58 -28.31 -2.68
CA PHE A 167 -13.48 -29.77 -2.58
C PHE A 167 -13.42 -30.20 -1.12
N ALA A 168 -13.84 -31.44 -0.83
CA ALA A 168 -13.65 -32.03 0.48
C ALA A 168 -12.17 -32.07 0.86
N GLY A 169 -11.80 -31.54 2.02
CA GLY A 169 -10.42 -31.46 2.49
C GLY A 169 -9.54 -30.37 1.87
N SER A 170 -10.08 -29.56 0.94
CA SER A 170 -9.37 -28.40 0.42
C SER A 170 -9.49 -27.20 1.36
N GLY A 171 -8.53 -26.26 1.28
CA GLY A 171 -8.64 -24.98 1.95
C GLY A 171 -9.84 -24.15 1.47
N LEU A 172 -10.25 -23.18 2.27
CA LEU A 172 -11.35 -22.27 1.96
C LEU A 172 -10.95 -21.30 0.84
N LEU A 173 -11.86 -21.05 -0.09
CA LEU A 173 -11.80 -19.98 -1.07
C LEU A 173 -12.78 -18.87 -0.69
N GLN A 174 -12.41 -17.64 -0.98
CA GLN A 174 -13.29 -16.49 -0.81
C GLN A 174 -14.27 -16.41 -1.99
N LYS A 175 -15.54 -16.19 -1.71
CA LYS A 175 -16.55 -15.89 -2.75
C LYS A 175 -16.46 -14.45 -3.22
N GLU A 176 -16.19 -13.53 -2.28
CA GLU A 176 -15.99 -12.11 -2.51
C GLU A 176 -14.59 -11.71 -2.01
N LEU A 177 -13.97 -10.77 -2.69
CA LEU A 177 -12.63 -10.32 -2.31
C LEU A 177 -12.71 -9.13 -1.35
N PRO A 178 -11.89 -9.13 -0.29
CA PRO A 178 -11.84 -8.02 0.66
C PRO A 178 -11.30 -6.76 -0.02
N THR A 179 -11.83 -5.60 0.35
CA THR A 179 -11.39 -4.29 -0.14
C THR A 179 -10.55 -3.52 0.87
N GLY A 180 -10.53 -3.95 2.14
CA GLY A 180 -9.73 -3.41 3.22
C GLY A 180 -8.78 -4.44 3.85
N SER A 181 -7.97 -3.97 4.79
CA SER A 181 -7.06 -4.82 5.57
C SER A 181 -7.75 -5.49 6.77
N GLY A 182 -8.82 -4.88 7.26
CA GLY A 182 -9.52 -5.29 8.48
C GLY A 182 -8.86 -4.83 9.78
N PHE A 183 -7.77 -4.05 9.71
CA PHE A 183 -7.02 -3.58 10.87
C PHE A 183 -6.82 -2.07 10.85
N TYR A 184 -6.90 -1.44 12.02
CA TYR A 184 -6.41 -0.08 12.20
C TYR A 184 -4.89 -0.07 12.12
N GLY A 185 -4.32 1.03 11.63
CA GLY A 185 -2.87 1.21 11.59
C GLY A 185 -2.47 2.65 11.88
N LEU A 186 -1.33 2.82 12.56
CA LEU A 186 -0.72 4.12 12.80
C LEU A 186 0.69 4.11 12.23
N GLN A 187 0.94 5.00 11.28
CA GLN A 187 2.27 5.14 10.67
C GLN A 187 2.91 6.46 11.08
N LEU A 188 4.16 6.37 11.48
CA LEU A 188 5.06 7.50 11.63
C LEU A 188 6.01 7.53 10.44
N GLY A 189 6.30 8.72 9.93
CA GLY A 189 7.20 8.90 8.80
C GLY A 189 8.07 10.14 8.97
N LEU A 190 9.27 10.06 8.42
CA LEU A 190 10.18 11.19 8.28
C LEU A 190 10.69 11.22 6.84
N SER A 191 10.42 12.32 6.16
CA SER A 191 10.86 12.57 4.79
C SER A 191 11.92 13.66 4.76
N ALA A 192 12.90 13.50 3.90
CA ALA A 192 13.90 14.50 3.56
C ALA A 192 13.83 14.81 2.07
N LEU A 193 13.87 16.08 1.72
CA LEU A 193 13.94 16.58 0.35
C LEU A 193 15.13 17.52 0.23
N TYR A 194 16.04 17.24 -0.69
CA TYR A 194 17.23 18.07 -0.94
C TYR A 194 17.19 18.60 -2.38
N PRO A 195 16.87 19.91 -2.56
CA PRO A 195 16.90 20.52 -3.89
C PRO A 195 18.35 20.78 -4.31
N SER A 196 18.69 20.35 -5.52
CA SER A 196 19.97 20.57 -6.16
C SER A 196 19.70 20.73 -7.66
N ASP A 197 19.76 21.96 -8.19
CA ASP A 197 19.45 22.24 -9.60
C ASP A 197 20.39 21.49 -10.56
N PRO A 198 19.90 20.68 -11.52
CA PRO A 198 18.49 20.44 -11.91
C PRO A 198 17.84 19.22 -11.22
N VAL A 199 18.43 18.66 -10.19
CA VAL A 199 18.02 17.42 -9.52
C VAL A 199 17.42 17.71 -8.15
N VAL A 200 16.39 17.00 -7.76
CA VAL A 200 15.87 16.98 -6.40
C VAL A 200 16.04 15.56 -5.86
N PHE A 201 16.77 15.41 -4.76
CA PHE A 201 16.88 14.15 -4.04
C PHE A 201 15.82 14.07 -2.96
N PHE A 202 15.25 12.90 -2.78
CA PHE A 202 14.31 12.64 -1.70
C PHE A 202 14.57 11.30 -1.02
N GLY A 203 14.22 11.24 0.25
CA GLY A 203 14.30 10.04 1.05
C GLY A 203 13.18 10.03 2.08
N ASN A 204 12.75 8.84 2.47
CA ASN A 204 11.74 8.65 3.50
C ASN A 204 12.09 7.42 4.32
N VAL A 205 11.77 7.48 5.61
CA VAL A 205 11.74 6.34 6.52
C VAL A 205 10.39 6.32 7.20
N SER A 206 9.78 5.16 7.32
CA SER A 206 8.46 5.01 7.93
C SER A 206 8.35 3.74 8.77
N PHE A 207 7.50 3.80 9.79
CA PHE A 207 7.13 2.68 10.63
C PHE A 207 5.62 2.67 10.78
N LEU A 208 4.98 1.60 10.33
CA LEU A 208 3.54 1.35 10.47
C LEU A 208 3.31 0.27 11.52
N HIS A 209 2.63 0.64 12.60
CA HIS A 209 2.11 -0.28 13.58
C HIS A 209 0.67 -0.65 13.22
N ASN A 210 0.39 -1.94 13.06
CA ASN A 210 -0.95 -2.47 12.85
C ASN A 210 -1.50 -2.95 14.19
N PHE A 211 -2.67 -2.45 14.57
CA PHE A 211 -3.28 -2.84 15.86
C PHE A 211 -3.87 -4.23 15.78
N GLU A 212 -3.50 -5.10 16.69
CA GLU A 212 -4.10 -6.41 16.84
C GLU A 212 -5.62 -6.34 17.03
N ARG A 213 -6.32 -7.35 16.56
CA ARG A 213 -7.78 -7.43 16.68
C ARG A 213 -8.25 -8.87 16.86
N ASN A 214 -9.31 -9.06 17.65
CA ASN A 214 -10.08 -10.30 17.58
C ASN A 214 -10.97 -10.26 16.32
N VAL A 215 -10.67 -11.12 15.36
CA VAL A 215 -11.36 -11.16 14.06
C VAL A 215 -12.55 -12.13 14.04
N GLY A 216 -12.79 -12.86 15.13
CA GLY A 216 -13.90 -13.81 15.22
C GLY A 216 -13.70 -15.05 14.34
N ASN A 217 -14.82 -15.72 13.97
CA ASN A 217 -14.88 -16.83 13.00
C ASN A 217 -13.87 -17.97 13.25
N GLY A 218 -13.51 -18.23 14.52
CA GLY A 218 -12.54 -19.25 14.90
C GLY A 218 -11.06 -18.85 14.75
N PHE A 219 -10.75 -17.68 14.18
CA PHE A 219 -9.38 -17.20 14.05
C PHE A 219 -8.83 -16.62 15.36
N GLY A 220 -9.70 -16.02 16.20
CA GLY A 220 -9.30 -15.39 17.45
C GLY A 220 -8.60 -14.05 17.24
N ARG A 221 -7.58 -13.76 18.06
CA ARG A 221 -6.80 -12.52 17.97
C ARG A 221 -5.73 -12.65 16.90
N VAL A 222 -5.67 -11.66 16.01
CA VAL A 222 -4.70 -11.59 14.92
C VAL A 222 -3.96 -10.27 15.01
N ASP A 223 -2.64 -10.36 15.01
CA ASP A 223 -1.70 -9.26 14.81
C ASP A 223 -1.05 -9.42 13.43
N PRO A 224 -1.27 -8.51 12.48
CA PRO A 224 -0.69 -8.63 11.15
C PRO A 224 0.81 -8.33 11.08
N GLY A 225 1.41 -7.93 12.20
CA GLY A 225 2.79 -7.49 12.30
C GLY A 225 2.99 -6.03 11.84
N ASP A 226 4.12 -5.48 12.26
CA ASP A 226 4.51 -4.12 11.93
C ASP A 226 5.25 -4.04 10.60
N ILE A 227 5.25 -2.86 9.97
CA ILE A 227 5.94 -2.64 8.71
C ILE A 227 6.95 -1.51 8.89
N PHE A 228 8.22 -1.82 8.63
CA PHE A 228 9.27 -0.84 8.48
C PHE A 228 9.55 -0.60 7.00
N GLY A 229 9.56 0.66 6.58
CA GLY A 229 9.83 1.05 5.20
C GLY A 229 10.88 2.14 5.11
N PHE A 230 11.67 2.09 4.04
CA PHE A 230 12.49 3.21 3.62
C PHE A 230 12.40 3.37 2.11
N SER A 231 12.53 4.60 1.64
CA SER A 231 12.59 4.91 0.22
C SER A 231 13.59 6.03 -0.04
N PHE A 232 14.16 6.02 -1.22
CA PHE A 232 15.02 7.10 -1.71
C PHE A 232 14.90 7.20 -3.21
N GLY A 233 15.21 8.38 -3.73
CA GLY A 233 15.18 8.61 -5.16
C GLY A 233 15.59 10.01 -5.55
N MET A 234 15.43 10.30 -6.83
CA MET A 234 15.73 11.60 -7.40
C MET A 234 14.71 11.98 -8.47
N GLY A 235 14.46 13.27 -8.59
CA GLY A 235 13.70 13.87 -9.66
C GLY A 235 14.59 14.82 -10.47
N LEU A 236 14.58 14.68 -11.78
CA LEU A 236 15.34 15.50 -12.72
C LEU A 236 14.38 16.39 -13.51
N GLY A 237 14.54 17.70 -13.41
CA GLY A 237 13.88 18.65 -14.30
C GLY A 237 14.54 18.59 -15.69
N LEU A 238 13.80 18.11 -16.69
CA LEU A 238 14.30 18.04 -18.08
C LEU A 238 14.17 19.40 -18.78
N ASN A 239 13.10 20.11 -18.48
CA ASN A 239 12.83 21.47 -18.94
C ASN A 239 11.71 22.08 -18.07
N GLU A 240 11.25 23.32 -18.40
CA GLU A 240 10.20 24.03 -17.64
C GLU A 240 8.85 23.28 -17.54
N LYS A 241 8.61 22.29 -18.40
CA LYS A 241 7.34 21.56 -18.48
C LYS A 241 7.47 20.08 -18.17
N ALA A 242 8.64 19.51 -18.27
CA ALA A 242 8.84 18.06 -18.16
C ALA A 242 9.82 17.72 -17.05
N SER A 243 9.49 16.70 -16.25
CA SER A 243 10.40 16.10 -15.27
C SER A 243 10.35 14.59 -15.33
N PHE A 244 11.46 13.98 -14.99
CA PHE A 244 11.62 12.54 -14.82
C PHE A 244 12.00 12.23 -13.38
N SER A 245 11.54 11.13 -12.85
CA SER A 245 11.88 10.71 -11.50
C SER A 245 12.16 9.20 -11.44
N LEU A 246 13.10 8.83 -10.59
CA LEU A 246 13.52 7.46 -10.32
C LEU A 246 13.58 7.28 -8.81
N GLY A 247 13.03 6.17 -8.31
CA GLY A 247 13.11 5.87 -6.89
C GLY A 247 13.09 4.39 -6.59
N TYR A 248 13.56 4.05 -5.41
CA TYR A 248 13.52 2.72 -4.84
C TYR A 248 12.86 2.77 -3.46
N GLU A 249 11.97 1.84 -3.22
CA GLU A 249 11.32 1.64 -1.93
C GLU A 249 11.57 0.22 -1.45
N HIS A 250 11.85 0.07 -0.16
CA HIS A 250 12.01 -1.22 0.50
C HIS A 250 11.15 -1.27 1.75
N SER A 251 10.40 -2.35 1.90
CA SER A 251 9.55 -2.58 3.06
C SER A 251 9.83 -3.94 3.67
N VAL A 252 9.94 -3.98 4.98
CA VAL A 252 10.06 -5.20 5.77
C VAL A 252 8.78 -5.34 6.59
N ILE A 253 8.03 -6.41 6.32
CA ILE A 253 6.78 -6.74 6.99
C ILE A 253 7.09 -7.78 8.07
N GLY A 254 6.70 -7.48 9.30
CA GLY A 254 6.84 -8.35 10.45
C GLY A 254 6.04 -9.65 10.31
N LYS A 255 6.28 -10.58 11.21
CA LYS A 255 5.54 -11.83 11.25
C LYS A 255 4.12 -11.59 11.75
N LEU A 256 3.18 -12.32 11.15
CA LEU A 256 1.84 -12.40 11.69
C LEU A 256 1.83 -13.24 12.97
N GLU A 257 1.08 -12.81 13.96
CA GLU A 257 0.79 -13.58 15.17
C GLU A 257 -0.71 -13.89 15.26
N GLN A 258 -1.02 -15.09 15.70
CA GLN A 258 -2.39 -15.53 15.96
C GLN A 258 -2.50 -16.04 17.38
N ASN A 259 -3.37 -15.42 18.19
CA ASN A 259 -3.53 -15.74 19.61
C ASN A 259 -2.20 -15.66 20.42
N GLY A 260 -1.32 -14.72 20.05
CA GLY A 260 -0.01 -14.54 20.68
C GLY A 260 1.05 -15.55 20.26
N VAL A 261 0.78 -16.34 19.24
CA VAL A 261 1.72 -17.35 18.71
C VAL A 261 2.00 -17.06 17.25
N VAL A 262 3.26 -17.10 16.85
CA VAL A 262 3.66 -17.03 15.44
C VAL A 262 3.40 -18.39 14.79
N PRO A 263 2.50 -18.53 13.80
CA PRO A 263 2.28 -19.78 13.11
C PRO A 263 3.57 -20.28 12.43
N PRO A 264 3.87 -21.58 12.44
CA PRO A 264 5.15 -22.14 11.96
C PRO A 264 5.49 -21.79 10.50
N ALA A 265 4.47 -21.54 9.67
CA ALA A 265 4.65 -21.18 8.26
C ALA A 265 4.80 -19.66 8.02
N THR A 266 4.76 -18.85 9.07
CA THR A 266 4.81 -17.39 8.95
C THR A 266 6.25 -16.89 8.98
N THR A 267 6.65 -16.19 7.93
CA THR A 267 7.96 -15.55 7.81
C THR A 267 7.79 -14.05 7.64
N SER A 268 8.82 -13.28 8.03
CA SER A 268 8.88 -11.87 7.62
C SER A 268 9.00 -11.77 6.10
N THR A 269 8.32 -10.79 5.52
CA THR A 269 8.33 -10.57 4.07
C THR A 269 9.10 -9.29 3.77
N GLN A 270 9.95 -9.33 2.75
CA GLN A 270 10.64 -8.15 2.23
C GLN A 270 10.11 -7.83 0.84
N LEU A 271 9.82 -6.57 0.60
CA LEU A 271 9.34 -6.07 -0.67
C LEU A 271 10.23 -4.93 -1.14
N GLY A 272 10.77 -5.06 -2.34
CA GLY A 272 11.50 -4.00 -3.04
C GLY A 272 10.70 -3.53 -4.25
N THR A 273 10.55 -2.22 -4.41
CA THR A 273 9.84 -1.60 -5.54
C THR A 273 10.73 -0.57 -6.22
N LEU A 274 10.90 -0.70 -7.54
CA LEU A 274 11.51 0.31 -8.37
C LEU A 274 10.41 1.15 -9.02
N SER A 275 10.48 2.46 -8.87
CA SER A 275 9.49 3.40 -9.38
C SER A 275 10.10 4.33 -10.41
N LEU A 276 9.41 4.51 -11.54
CA LEU A 276 9.72 5.45 -12.59
C LEU A 276 8.54 6.40 -12.75
N GLY A 277 8.81 7.69 -12.83
CA GLY A 277 7.78 8.69 -13.03
C GLY A 277 8.16 9.68 -14.12
N TYR A 278 7.16 10.08 -14.91
CA TYR A 278 7.28 11.16 -15.86
C TYR A 278 6.13 12.14 -15.64
N SER A 279 6.43 13.41 -15.58
CA SER A 279 5.45 14.47 -15.44
C SER A 279 5.60 15.47 -16.58
N TYR A 280 4.48 15.90 -17.15
CA TYR A 280 4.41 16.96 -18.16
C TYR A 280 3.31 17.95 -17.75
N ARG A 281 3.63 19.24 -17.78
CA ARG A 281 2.74 20.35 -17.38
C ARG A 281 2.33 21.23 -18.55
#